data_e6a2e091c520f5aacd078fed36c031a4
#
_entry.id   e6a2e091c520f5aacd078fed36c031a4
#
_cell.length_a   1.000
_cell.length_b   1.000
_cell.length_c   1.000
_cell.angle_alpha   90.00
_cell.angle_beta   90.00
_cell.angle_gamma   90.00
#
_symmetry.space_group_name_H-M   'P 1'
#
loop_
_entity.id
_entity.type
_entity.pdbx_description
1 polymer ?
#
loop_
_entity_poly.entity_id
_entity_poly.type
_entity_poly.pdbx_seq_one_letter_code
_entity_poly.pdbx_strand_id
1 'polypeptide(L)'
;YIGQDKVKSEMKIYIKAAKQRDEALDHVLLYGPPGLGKTTLAFVIANEMGVHLKSTSGPAIEKAGDLVALLSELNPGDVLFIDEIHRLAKPVEEVLYSAMEDFYIDIVVGEGQTTHAVHVPLPPFTLIGATTRAGQLSAPLRDRFGIIEHMQYYSVEDLEKIIQRSSVVFNTKIDPEAAIELARRSRGTPRVANRLLKRVRDFAEVKGEEAISLVTTKHSLHLLEVDDEGLDQTDRKLLRMMIENYGGGPVGIKTIAANVGEDTDTIEEVYEPYLLQKGFILSLIHI
;
A
#
# COMPACT_ATOMS: atom_id res chain seq x y z
N TYR A 1 -1.81 15.14 3.90
CA TYR A 1 -2.30 13.93 3.23
C TYR A 1 -3.60 14.24 2.49
N ILE A 2 -3.69 13.91 1.20
CA ILE A 2 -4.84 14.19 0.33
C ILE A 2 -5.66 12.91 0.19
N GLY A 3 -7.01 13.05 0.09
CA GLY A 3 -7.93 11.92 -0.01
C GLY A 3 -8.10 11.13 1.26
N GLN A 4 -8.75 9.96 1.19
CA GLN A 4 -9.02 9.07 2.32
C GLN A 4 -9.71 9.76 3.50
N ASP A 5 -10.72 10.61 3.22
CA ASP A 5 -11.29 11.52 4.23
C ASP A 5 -11.90 10.81 5.43
N LYS A 6 -12.51 9.64 5.23
CA LYS A 6 -13.01 8.81 6.31
C LYS A 6 -11.88 8.38 7.23
N VAL A 7 -10.85 7.71 6.67
CA VAL A 7 -9.67 7.23 7.42
C VAL A 7 -8.98 8.37 8.16
N LYS A 8 -8.78 9.52 7.49
CA LYS A 8 -8.20 10.72 8.13
C LYS A 8 -9.01 11.22 9.31
N SER A 9 -10.33 11.24 9.18
CA SER A 9 -11.21 11.74 10.23
C SER A 9 -11.16 10.84 11.47
N GLU A 10 -11.20 9.52 11.28
CA GLU A 10 -11.09 8.53 12.34
C GLU A 10 -9.71 8.57 12.99
N MET A 11 -8.63 8.55 12.19
CA MET A 11 -7.26 8.65 12.71
C MET A 11 -6.99 9.93 13.50
N LYS A 12 -7.54 11.09 13.09
CA LYS A 12 -7.42 12.33 13.87
C LYS A 12 -8.01 12.21 15.28
N ILE A 13 -9.15 11.51 15.41
CA ILE A 13 -9.79 11.27 16.70
C ILE A 13 -8.89 10.38 17.56
N TYR A 14 -8.41 9.25 17.04
CA TYR A 14 -7.58 8.29 17.76
C TYR A 14 -6.25 8.91 18.20
N ILE A 15 -5.56 9.60 17.31
CA ILE A 15 -4.31 10.31 17.60
C ILE A 15 -4.52 11.36 18.70
N LYS A 16 -5.58 12.18 18.59
CA LYS A 16 -5.88 13.20 19.59
C LYS A 16 -6.16 12.58 20.95
N ALA A 17 -6.93 11.50 21.01
CA ALA A 17 -7.27 10.79 22.24
C ALA A 17 -6.03 10.15 22.89
N ALA A 18 -5.17 9.49 22.11
CA ALA A 18 -3.92 8.91 22.61
C ALA A 18 -3.00 10.00 23.20
N LYS A 19 -2.83 11.12 22.50
CA LYS A 19 -2.05 12.27 23.00
C LYS A 19 -2.61 12.90 24.26
N GLN A 20 -3.94 12.96 24.43
CA GLN A 20 -4.57 13.48 25.65
C GLN A 20 -4.35 12.59 26.87
N ARG A 21 -4.20 11.27 26.65
CA ARG A 21 -3.92 10.30 27.72
C ARG A 21 -2.43 10.08 27.95
N ASP A 22 -1.57 10.68 27.13
CA ASP A 22 -0.11 10.45 27.11
C ASP A 22 0.23 8.96 26.92
N GLU A 23 -0.49 8.31 25.97
CA GLU A 23 -0.35 6.90 25.65
C GLU A 23 0.11 6.70 24.19
N ALA A 24 0.71 5.54 23.91
CA ALA A 24 0.93 5.10 22.53
C ALA A 24 -0.43 4.93 21.82
N LEU A 25 -0.45 5.14 20.52
CA LEU A 25 -1.64 4.84 19.71
C LEU A 25 -1.86 3.32 19.68
N ASP A 26 -3.10 2.87 19.63
CA ASP A 26 -3.42 1.46 19.37
C ASP A 26 -2.80 0.99 18.05
N HIS A 27 -2.56 -0.32 17.96
CA HIS A 27 -2.02 -0.93 16.75
C HIS A 27 -2.98 -0.75 15.58
N VAL A 28 -2.43 -0.38 14.40
CA VAL A 28 -3.18 -0.02 13.20
C VAL A 28 -2.91 -1.00 12.07
N LEU A 29 -3.95 -1.53 11.46
CA LEU A 29 -3.89 -2.29 10.22
C LEU A 29 -4.41 -1.45 9.05
N LEU A 30 -3.55 -1.17 8.08
CA LEU A 30 -3.91 -0.49 6.83
C LEU A 30 -4.00 -1.53 5.70
N TYR A 31 -5.17 -1.73 5.12
CA TYR A 31 -5.32 -2.70 4.04
C TYR A 31 -6.01 -2.10 2.81
N GLY A 32 -5.77 -2.71 1.66
CA GLY A 32 -6.34 -2.30 0.37
C GLY A 32 -5.34 -2.42 -0.76
N PRO A 33 -5.76 -2.13 -1.99
CA PRO A 33 -4.94 -2.24 -3.21
C PRO A 33 -3.57 -1.55 -3.08
N PRO A 34 -2.58 -1.97 -3.89
CA PRO A 34 -1.25 -1.35 -3.87
C PRO A 34 -1.30 0.08 -4.41
N GLY A 35 -0.36 0.91 -3.96
CA GLY A 35 -0.20 2.28 -4.48
C GLY A 35 -1.13 3.34 -3.90
N LEU A 36 -1.94 3.03 -2.88
CA LEU A 36 -2.88 3.95 -2.24
C LEU A 36 -2.26 4.83 -1.14
N GLY A 37 -0.98 4.66 -0.83
CA GLY A 37 -0.28 5.51 0.14
C GLY A 37 -0.34 5.01 1.59
N LYS A 38 -0.47 3.68 1.83
CA LYS A 38 -0.42 3.08 3.17
C LYS A 38 0.85 3.48 3.94
N THR A 39 2.01 3.32 3.31
CA THR A 39 3.30 3.74 3.88
C THR A 39 3.33 5.23 4.19
N THR A 40 2.84 6.07 3.28
CA THR A 40 2.77 7.53 3.49
C THR A 40 1.89 7.87 4.69
N LEU A 41 0.75 7.18 4.84
CA LEU A 41 -0.15 7.39 5.97
C LEU A 41 0.52 6.99 7.30
N ALA A 42 1.27 5.90 7.34
CA ALA A 42 2.04 5.51 8.53
C ALA A 42 3.05 6.59 8.94
N PHE A 43 3.78 7.18 8.00
CA PHE A 43 4.66 8.32 8.27
C PHE A 43 3.90 9.54 8.79
N VAL A 44 2.72 9.84 8.24
CA VAL A 44 1.88 10.95 8.70
C VAL A 44 1.40 10.69 10.13
N ILE A 45 0.96 9.48 10.45
CA ILE A 45 0.54 9.10 11.81
C ILE A 45 1.69 9.29 12.81
N ALA A 46 2.87 8.78 12.53
CA ALA A 46 4.04 8.93 13.42
C ALA A 46 4.41 10.40 13.62
N ASN A 47 4.39 11.19 12.55
CA ASN A 47 4.67 12.63 12.60
C ASN A 47 3.63 13.39 13.44
N GLU A 48 2.34 13.08 13.26
CA GLU A 48 1.26 13.67 14.06
C GLU A 48 1.34 13.26 15.54
N MET A 49 1.78 12.03 15.83
CA MET A 49 2.06 11.59 17.21
C MET A 49 3.30 12.26 17.80
N GLY A 50 4.23 12.74 16.97
CA GLY A 50 5.49 13.35 17.39
C GLY A 50 6.53 12.31 17.81
N VAL A 51 6.51 11.12 17.19
CA VAL A 51 7.39 9.98 17.51
C VAL A 51 8.16 9.52 16.28
N HIS A 52 9.19 8.70 16.51
CA HIS A 52 9.95 8.09 15.41
C HIS A 52 9.20 6.93 14.77
N LEU A 53 9.39 6.77 13.45
CA LEU A 53 8.90 5.62 12.70
C LEU A 53 10.08 4.78 12.23
N LYS A 54 10.07 3.52 12.61
CA LYS A 54 10.95 2.49 12.06
C LYS A 54 10.19 1.69 11.01
N SER A 55 10.71 1.60 9.80
CA SER A 55 10.04 0.96 8.67
C SER A 55 10.76 -0.29 8.22
N THR A 56 10.00 -1.35 8.00
CA THR A 56 10.47 -2.62 7.43
C THR A 56 9.37 -3.25 6.57
N SER A 57 9.61 -4.46 6.07
CA SER A 57 8.61 -5.24 5.33
C SER A 57 8.58 -6.69 5.81
N GLY A 58 7.43 -7.37 5.63
CA GLY A 58 7.30 -8.77 5.99
C GLY A 58 8.42 -9.65 5.40
N PRO A 59 8.69 -9.57 4.07
CA PRO A 59 9.78 -10.33 3.46
C PRO A 59 11.20 -10.02 3.98
N ALA A 60 11.42 -8.85 4.56
CA ALA A 60 12.72 -8.47 5.11
C ALA A 60 12.98 -9.05 6.51
N ILE A 61 11.95 -9.58 7.16
CA ILE A 61 12.04 -10.23 8.47
C ILE A 61 12.04 -11.74 8.25
N GLU A 62 13.21 -12.32 8.11
CA GLU A 62 13.33 -13.75 7.78
C GLU A 62 13.14 -14.66 8.99
N LYS A 63 13.54 -14.21 10.18
CA LYS A 63 13.48 -14.97 11.43
C LYS A 63 13.06 -14.10 12.62
N ALA A 64 12.60 -14.77 13.68
CA ALA A 64 12.16 -14.11 14.92
C ALA A 64 13.22 -13.17 15.50
N GLY A 65 14.50 -13.52 15.43
CA GLY A 65 15.59 -12.68 15.90
C GLY A 65 15.71 -11.32 15.20
N ASP A 66 15.34 -11.24 13.93
CA ASP A 66 15.35 -9.98 13.17
C ASP A 66 14.28 -9.03 13.73
N LEU A 67 13.09 -9.56 14.03
CA LEU A 67 12.02 -8.80 14.65
C LEU A 67 12.38 -8.37 16.08
N VAL A 68 12.97 -9.26 16.88
CA VAL A 68 13.44 -8.96 18.23
C VAL A 68 14.43 -7.80 18.21
N ALA A 69 15.38 -7.79 17.28
CA ALA A 69 16.33 -6.69 17.13
C ALA A 69 15.62 -5.37 16.83
N LEU A 70 14.64 -5.38 15.91
CA LEU A 70 13.85 -4.19 15.56
C LEU A 70 13.07 -3.64 16.76
N LEU A 71 12.41 -4.51 17.52
CA LEU A 71 11.61 -4.15 18.69
C LEU A 71 12.47 -3.61 19.84
N SER A 72 13.67 -4.16 20.03
CA SER A 72 14.60 -3.75 21.10
C SER A 72 15.19 -2.35 20.89
N GLU A 73 15.11 -1.80 19.68
CA GLU A 73 15.60 -0.47 19.35
C GLU A 73 14.52 0.63 19.46
N LEU A 74 13.26 0.26 19.78
CA LEU A 74 12.17 1.22 19.90
C LEU A 74 12.24 1.99 21.22
N ASN A 75 11.89 3.27 21.16
CA ASN A 75 11.66 4.11 22.34
C ASN A 75 10.15 4.12 22.69
N PRO A 76 9.78 4.56 23.93
CA PRO A 76 8.37 4.70 24.29
C PRO A 76 7.58 5.56 23.29
N GLY A 77 6.48 5.01 22.78
CA GLY A 77 5.59 5.67 21.83
C GLY A 77 5.99 5.55 20.36
N ASP A 78 7.18 5.02 20.03
CA ASP A 78 7.63 4.86 18.63
C ASP A 78 6.69 3.99 17.81
N VAL A 79 6.72 4.19 16.51
CA VAL A 79 5.96 3.42 15.53
C VAL A 79 6.87 2.42 14.81
N LEU A 80 6.50 1.15 14.83
CA LEU A 80 7.05 0.14 13.93
C LEU A 80 6.09 -0.05 12.76
N PHE A 81 6.54 0.24 11.54
CA PHE A 81 5.78 0.01 10.32
C PHE A 81 6.27 -1.25 9.60
N ILE A 82 5.37 -2.20 9.34
CA ILE A 82 5.66 -3.42 8.58
C ILE A 82 4.79 -3.43 7.32
N ASP A 83 5.40 -3.21 6.15
CA ASP A 83 4.72 -3.38 4.86
C ASP A 83 4.63 -4.86 4.49
N GLU A 84 3.59 -5.24 3.71
CA GLU A 84 3.32 -6.63 3.33
C GLU A 84 3.32 -7.58 4.56
N ILE A 85 2.69 -7.16 5.66
CA ILE A 85 2.71 -7.90 6.93
C ILE A 85 2.15 -9.32 6.83
N HIS A 86 1.28 -9.60 5.84
CA HIS A 86 0.76 -10.95 5.55
C HIS A 86 1.85 -11.94 5.09
N ARG A 87 3.05 -11.45 4.74
CA ARG A 87 4.18 -12.28 4.31
C ARG A 87 5.14 -12.64 5.44
N LEU A 88 4.80 -12.31 6.68
CA LEU A 88 5.58 -12.75 7.83
C LEU A 88 5.52 -14.27 7.98
N ALA A 89 6.66 -14.89 8.29
CA ALA A 89 6.70 -16.28 8.65
C ALA A 89 6.02 -16.52 10.01
N LYS A 90 5.34 -17.64 10.17
CA LYS A 90 4.59 -17.96 11.39
C LYS A 90 5.38 -17.79 12.70
N PRO A 91 6.66 -18.22 12.81
CA PRO A 91 7.45 -17.98 14.03
C PRO A 91 7.69 -16.50 14.32
N VAL A 92 7.69 -15.64 13.31
CA VAL A 92 7.82 -14.19 13.46
C VAL A 92 6.50 -13.59 13.94
N GLU A 93 5.36 -14.03 13.40
CA GLU A 93 4.04 -13.62 13.89
C GLU A 93 3.85 -13.95 15.38
N GLU A 94 4.30 -15.11 15.84
CA GLU A 94 4.17 -15.55 17.24
C GLU A 94 4.90 -14.61 18.21
N VAL A 95 6.04 -14.04 17.81
CA VAL A 95 6.74 -13.01 18.60
C VAL A 95 5.94 -11.72 18.64
N LEU A 96 5.25 -11.35 17.55
CA LEU A 96 4.40 -10.16 17.54
C LEU A 96 3.23 -10.25 18.51
N TYR A 97 2.68 -11.43 18.77
CA TYR A 97 1.50 -11.57 19.63
C TYR A 97 1.76 -11.02 21.02
N SER A 98 2.81 -11.50 21.69
CA SER A 98 3.17 -11.00 23.04
C SER A 98 3.66 -9.56 23.01
N ALA A 99 4.41 -9.19 21.96
CA ALA A 99 4.90 -7.82 21.80
C ALA A 99 3.76 -6.81 21.67
N MET A 100 2.66 -7.16 20.99
CA MET A 100 1.50 -6.29 20.78
C MET A 100 0.58 -6.24 22.00
N GLU A 101 0.34 -7.37 22.68
CA GLU A 101 -0.61 -7.43 23.81
C GLU A 101 0.00 -6.91 25.12
N ASP A 102 1.19 -7.42 25.45
CA ASP A 102 1.76 -7.27 26.77
C ASP A 102 3.09 -6.52 26.80
N PHE A 103 3.56 -6.03 25.65
CA PHE A 103 4.83 -5.32 25.49
C PHE A 103 6.01 -6.07 26.09
N TYR A 104 6.15 -7.35 25.73
CA TYR A 104 7.33 -8.16 26.02
C TYR A 104 7.63 -9.15 24.89
N ILE A 105 8.85 -9.68 24.90
CA ILE A 105 9.27 -10.78 24.04
C ILE A 105 9.95 -11.85 24.88
N ASP A 106 9.74 -13.11 24.50
CA ASP A 106 10.46 -14.24 25.06
C ASP A 106 11.67 -14.58 24.18
N ILE A 107 12.86 -14.49 24.76
CA ILE A 107 14.11 -14.85 24.12
C ILE A 107 14.59 -16.19 24.71
N VAL A 108 14.75 -17.20 23.86
CA VAL A 108 15.31 -18.48 24.28
C VAL A 108 16.83 -18.36 24.35
N VAL A 109 17.37 -18.53 25.55
CA VAL A 109 18.84 -18.44 25.83
C VAL A 109 19.34 -19.79 26.33
N GLY A 110 20.51 -20.20 25.85
CA GLY A 110 21.17 -21.46 26.23
C GLY A 110 21.19 -22.49 25.11
N GLU A 111 21.90 -23.58 25.34
CA GLU A 111 22.00 -24.71 24.42
C GLU A 111 21.64 -26.04 25.14
N GLY A 112 20.96 -26.92 24.43
CA GLY A 112 20.60 -28.27 24.92
C GLY A 112 19.68 -28.24 26.15
N GLN A 113 20.06 -28.95 27.22
CA GLN A 113 19.23 -29.06 28.44
C GLN A 113 19.23 -27.82 29.34
N THR A 114 20.05 -26.81 29.06
CA THR A 114 20.11 -25.56 29.80
C THR A 114 19.31 -24.42 29.15
N THR A 115 18.46 -24.73 28.19
CA THR A 115 17.62 -23.76 27.49
C THR A 115 16.55 -23.21 28.41
N HIS A 116 16.45 -21.89 28.56
CA HIS A 116 15.38 -21.22 29.30
C HIS A 116 14.92 -19.96 28.56
N ALA A 117 13.67 -19.61 28.74
CA ALA A 117 13.09 -18.38 28.19
C ALA A 117 13.40 -17.20 29.12
N VAL A 118 13.89 -16.12 28.55
CA VAL A 118 14.09 -14.84 29.22
C VAL A 118 13.04 -13.86 28.74
N HIS A 119 12.28 -13.35 29.67
CA HIS A 119 11.26 -12.33 29.43
C HIS A 119 11.93 -10.95 29.30
N VAL A 120 11.85 -10.34 28.14
CA VAL A 120 12.42 -9.01 27.87
C VAL A 120 11.29 -8.01 27.70
N PRO A 121 11.13 -7.04 28.62
CA PRO A 121 10.11 -6.03 28.48
C PRO A 121 10.44 -5.07 27.32
N LEU A 122 9.38 -4.64 26.62
CA LEU A 122 9.44 -3.63 25.57
C LEU A 122 8.78 -2.32 26.05
N PRO A 123 9.23 -1.16 25.57
CA PRO A 123 8.47 0.06 25.76
C PRO A 123 7.13 -0.03 25.02
N PRO A 124 6.06 0.64 25.51
CA PRO A 124 4.83 0.78 24.72
C PRO A 124 5.14 1.37 23.35
N PHE A 125 4.64 0.74 22.29
CA PHE A 125 4.85 1.14 20.91
C PHE A 125 3.58 0.93 20.09
N THR A 126 3.53 1.53 18.91
CA THR A 126 2.45 1.29 17.94
C THR A 126 2.96 0.47 16.78
N LEU A 127 2.35 -0.69 16.53
CA LEU A 127 2.55 -1.41 15.28
C LEU A 127 1.58 -0.87 14.22
N ILE A 128 2.09 -0.45 13.08
CA ILE A 128 1.29 -0.18 11.87
C ILE A 128 1.60 -1.26 10.85
N GLY A 129 0.68 -2.18 10.64
CA GLY A 129 0.76 -3.19 9.59
C GLY A 129 0.12 -2.70 8.30
N ALA A 130 0.75 -2.97 7.16
CA ALA A 130 0.15 -2.72 5.86
C ALA A 130 0.06 -4.01 5.05
N THR A 131 -1.05 -4.20 4.34
CA THR A 131 -1.25 -5.38 3.49
C THR A 131 -2.13 -5.07 2.27
N THR A 132 -1.86 -5.74 1.18
CA THR A 132 -2.75 -5.81 0.01
C THR A 132 -3.76 -6.95 0.15
N ARG A 133 -3.48 -7.94 1.00
CA ARG A 133 -4.23 -9.21 1.13
C ARG A 133 -4.67 -9.44 2.58
N ALA A 134 -5.65 -8.66 3.05
CA ALA A 134 -6.14 -8.77 4.43
C ALA A 134 -6.67 -10.17 4.80
N GLY A 135 -7.19 -10.91 3.82
CA GLY A 135 -7.65 -12.29 4.02
C GLY A 135 -6.55 -13.32 4.23
N GLN A 136 -5.30 -12.98 3.94
CA GLN A 136 -4.15 -13.86 4.20
C GLN A 136 -3.52 -13.64 5.58
N LEU A 137 -3.92 -12.58 6.31
CA LEU A 137 -3.51 -12.43 7.70
C LEU A 137 -4.13 -13.54 8.56
N SER A 138 -3.32 -14.09 9.47
CA SER A 138 -3.84 -15.00 10.48
C SER A 138 -4.86 -14.30 11.38
N ALA A 139 -5.92 -15.00 11.77
CA ALA A 139 -6.92 -14.43 12.67
C ALA A 139 -6.29 -13.91 13.98
N PRO A 140 -5.37 -14.65 14.65
CA PRO A 140 -4.72 -14.17 15.86
C PRO A 140 -3.96 -12.84 15.69
N LEU A 141 -3.29 -12.65 14.55
CA LEU A 141 -2.60 -11.38 14.27
C LEU A 141 -3.59 -10.25 14.00
N ARG A 142 -4.61 -10.53 13.20
CA ARG A 142 -5.64 -9.53 12.84
C ARG A 142 -6.40 -9.01 14.05
N ASP A 143 -6.77 -9.90 14.97
CA ASP A 143 -7.56 -9.56 16.17
C ASP A 143 -6.81 -8.66 17.16
N ARG A 144 -5.48 -8.55 17.03
CA ARG A 144 -4.62 -7.69 17.85
C ARG A 144 -4.52 -6.25 17.36
N PHE A 145 -5.07 -5.95 16.18
CA PHE A 145 -5.17 -4.57 15.72
C PHE A 145 -6.44 -3.92 16.24
N GLY A 146 -6.29 -2.91 17.10
CA GLY A 146 -7.42 -2.13 17.63
C GLY A 146 -8.03 -1.19 16.59
N ILE A 147 -7.27 -0.80 15.57
CA ILE A 147 -7.69 0.09 14.50
C ILE A 147 -7.47 -0.62 13.15
N ILE A 148 -8.54 -0.79 12.37
CA ILE A 148 -8.47 -1.46 11.05
C ILE A 148 -9.08 -0.54 10.00
N GLU A 149 -8.24 -0.06 9.07
CA GLU A 149 -8.63 0.93 8.07
C GLU A 149 -8.50 0.39 6.65
N HIS A 150 -9.59 0.48 5.90
CA HIS A 150 -9.64 0.10 4.49
C HIS A 150 -9.33 1.30 3.60
N MET A 151 -8.19 1.26 2.91
CA MET A 151 -7.80 2.27 1.94
C MET A 151 -8.59 2.12 0.64
N GLN A 152 -9.26 3.18 0.25
CA GLN A 152 -10.10 3.23 -0.96
C GLN A 152 -9.31 3.79 -2.15
N TYR A 153 -9.75 3.47 -3.38
CA TYR A 153 -9.30 4.17 -4.56
C TYR A 153 -9.62 5.65 -4.47
N TYR A 154 -8.75 6.47 -5.01
CA TYR A 154 -8.89 7.93 -5.01
C TYR A 154 -9.85 8.40 -6.09
N SER A 155 -10.59 9.46 -5.81
CA SER A 155 -11.36 10.17 -6.83
C SER A 155 -10.44 10.89 -7.82
N VAL A 156 -10.99 11.28 -8.97
CA VAL A 156 -10.25 12.07 -9.97
C VAL A 156 -9.82 13.43 -9.37
N GLU A 157 -10.69 14.04 -8.58
CA GLU A 157 -10.46 15.33 -7.92
C GLU A 157 -9.30 15.26 -6.91
N ASP A 158 -9.21 14.16 -6.15
CA ASP A 158 -8.12 13.98 -5.20
C ASP A 158 -6.80 13.66 -5.90
N LEU A 159 -6.84 12.87 -6.97
CA LEU A 159 -5.67 12.58 -7.80
C LEU A 159 -5.17 13.83 -8.53
N GLU A 160 -6.06 14.70 -9.01
CA GLU A 160 -5.70 16.00 -9.58
C GLU A 160 -4.90 16.83 -8.56
N LYS A 161 -5.40 16.98 -7.33
CA LYS A 161 -4.68 17.69 -6.25
C LYS A 161 -3.30 17.07 -5.96
N ILE A 162 -3.22 15.73 -5.97
CA ILE A 162 -1.96 15.01 -5.78
C ILE A 162 -0.99 15.31 -6.93
N ILE A 163 -1.45 15.28 -8.18
CA ILE A 163 -0.66 15.60 -9.37
C ILE A 163 -0.15 17.04 -9.32
N GLN A 164 -1.02 18.01 -9.01
CA GLN A 164 -0.65 19.41 -8.87
C GLN A 164 0.41 19.61 -7.79
N ARG A 165 0.24 18.98 -6.61
CA ARG A 165 1.26 19.02 -5.54
C ARG A 165 2.57 18.37 -5.96
N SER A 166 2.49 17.23 -6.62
CA SER A 166 3.69 16.50 -7.08
C SER A 166 4.42 17.25 -8.17
N SER A 167 3.73 17.97 -9.04
CA SER A 167 4.35 18.80 -10.09
C SER A 167 5.22 19.90 -9.48
N VAL A 168 4.77 20.52 -8.39
CA VAL A 168 5.58 21.49 -7.63
C VAL A 168 6.85 20.84 -7.05
N VAL A 169 6.71 19.66 -6.45
CA VAL A 169 7.85 18.90 -5.91
C VAL A 169 8.86 18.51 -7.00
N PHE A 170 8.37 18.21 -8.20
CA PHE A 170 9.21 17.89 -9.37
C PHE A 170 9.70 19.13 -10.11
N ASN A 171 9.43 20.33 -9.59
CA ASN A 171 9.80 21.61 -10.21
C ASN A 171 9.34 21.72 -11.66
N THR A 172 8.11 21.29 -11.94
CA THR A 172 7.48 21.37 -13.26
C THR A 172 6.10 22.00 -13.15
N LYS A 173 5.71 22.77 -14.15
CA LYS A 173 4.36 23.31 -14.24
C LYS A 173 3.47 22.35 -15.02
N ILE A 174 2.19 22.32 -14.68
CA ILE A 174 1.19 21.54 -15.38
C ILE A 174 -0.11 22.31 -15.52
N ASP A 175 -0.70 22.27 -16.70
CA ASP A 175 -2.01 22.89 -16.95
C ASP A 175 -3.11 22.10 -16.20
N PRO A 176 -4.16 22.78 -15.69
CA PRO A 176 -5.25 22.11 -14.96
C PRO A 176 -5.91 20.98 -15.77
N GLU A 177 -6.16 21.19 -17.05
CA GLU A 177 -6.76 20.18 -17.93
C GLU A 177 -5.84 18.96 -18.13
N ALA A 178 -4.52 19.18 -18.18
CA ALA A 178 -3.53 18.11 -18.25
C ALA A 178 -3.49 17.29 -16.94
N ALA A 179 -3.60 17.96 -15.79
CA ALA A 179 -3.66 17.30 -14.48
C ALA A 179 -4.92 16.45 -14.34
N ILE A 180 -6.08 16.93 -14.78
CA ILE A 180 -7.34 16.17 -14.80
C ILE A 180 -7.23 14.95 -15.71
N GLU A 181 -6.65 15.10 -16.91
CA GLU A 181 -6.46 13.99 -17.85
C GLU A 181 -5.55 12.90 -17.26
N LEU A 182 -4.45 13.28 -16.64
CA LEU A 182 -3.58 12.34 -15.92
C LEU A 182 -4.31 11.65 -14.77
N ALA A 183 -5.10 12.40 -14.00
CA ALA A 183 -5.87 11.86 -12.88
C ALA A 183 -6.87 10.79 -13.34
N ARG A 184 -7.59 11.03 -14.43
CA ARG A 184 -8.56 10.08 -15.01
C ARG A 184 -7.90 8.75 -15.40
N ARG A 185 -6.68 8.80 -15.97
CA ARG A 185 -5.96 7.60 -16.43
C ARG A 185 -5.06 6.97 -15.36
N SER A 186 -5.11 7.48 -14.11
CA SER A 186 -4.25 7.02 -13.00
C SER A 186 -4.80 5.83 -12.22
N ARG A 187 -5.86 5.18 -12.70
CA ARG A 187 -6.42 3.95 -12.09
C ARG A 187 -6.79 4.11 -10.61
N GLY A 188 -7.18 5.30 -10.20
CA GLY A 188 -7.54 5.59 -8.80
C GLY A 188 -6.36 5.53 -7.81
N THR A 189 -5.09 5.51 -8.27
CA THR A 189 -3.95 5.32 -7.38
C THR A 189 -2.90 6.43 -7.50
N PRO A 190 -2.46 7.03 -6.38
CA PRO A 190 -1.39 8.03 -6.35
C PRO A 190 -0.07 7.54 -6.96
N ARG A 191 0.26 6.26 -6.81
CA ARG A 191 1.48 5.68 -7.38
C ARG A 191 1.48 5.77 -8.91
N VAL A 192 0.36 5.40 -9.55
CA VAL A 192 0.21 5.49 -11.01
C VAL A 192 0.19 6.94 -11.45
N ALA A 193 -0.54 7.83 -10.75
CA ALA A 193 -0.59 9.25 -11.04
C ALA A 193 0.81 9.87 -11.07
N ASN A 194 1.62 9.64 -10.05
CA ASN A 194 2.99 10.14 -9.97
C ASN A 194 3.91 9.52 -11.03
N ARG A 195 3.73 8.25 -11.35
CA ARG A 195 4.48 7.58 -12.43
C ARG A 195 4.18 8.21 -13.78
N LEU A 196 2.89 8.40 -14.10
CA LEU A 196 2.48 9.03 -15.35
C LEU A 196 2.95 10.48 -15.44
N LEU A 197 2.80 11.27 -14.36
CA LEU A 197 3.28 12.64 -14.30
C LEU A 197 4.78 12.73 -14.63
N LYS A 198 5.60 11.87 -14.05
CA LYS A 198 7.05 11.83 -14.34
C LYS A 198 7.33 11.54 -15.81
N ARG A 199 6.61 10.58 -16.39
CA ARG A 199 6.80 10.24 -17.81
C ARG A 199 6.36 11.37 -18.71
N VAL A 200 5.18 11.95 -18.50
CA VAL A 200 4.69 13.07 -19.31
C VAL A 200 5.57 14.30 -19.19
N ARG A 201 6.14 14.56 -18.00
CA ARG A 201 7.14 15.61 -17.79
C ARG A 201 8.35 15.41 -18.71
N ASP A 202 8.88 14.19 -18.80
CA ASP A 202 10.04 13.90 -19.67
C ASP A 202 9.76 14.30 -21.14
N PHE A 203 8.52 14.04 -21.62
CA PHE A 203 8.11 14.45 -22.98
C PHE A 203 8.00 16.00 -23.13
N ALA A 204 7.46 16.68 -22.14
CA ALA A 204 7.34 18.14 -22.15
C ALA A 204 8.72 18.82 -22.11
N GLU A 205 9.63 18.32 -21.27
CA GLU A 205 11.02 18.81 -21.18
C GLU A 205 11.77 18.66 -22.51
N VAL A 206 11.66 17.50 -23.18
CA VAL A 206 12.31 17.27 -24.49
C VAL A 206 11.75 18.21 -25.58
N LYS A 207 10.45 18.55 -25.48
CA LYS A 207 9.83 19.52 -26.41
C LYS A 207 10.13 20.97 -26.06
N GLY A 208 10.73 21.26 -24.92
CA GLY A 208 11.00 22.61 -24.43
C GLY A 208 9.75 23.38 -23.99
N GLU A 209 8.71 22.67 -23.55
CA GLU A 209 7.49 23.29 -23.03
C GLU A 209 7.73 23.83 -21.62
N GLU A 210 7.23 25.06 -21.34
CA GLU A 210 7.32 25.66 -19.99
C GLU A 210 6.35 25.01 -18.98
N ALA A 211 5.27 24.43 -19.48
CA ALA A 211 4.27 23.72 -18.70
C ALA A 211 3.79 22.49 -19.48
N ILE A 212 3.45 21.43 -18.75
CA ILE A 212 2.84 20.23 -19.32
C ILE A 212 1.44 20.60 -19.83
N SER A 213 1.26 20.60 -21.15
CA SER A 213 -0.01 20.88 -21.80
C SER A 213 -0.90 19.64 -21.92
N LEU A 214 -2.21 19.85 -22.12
CA LEU A 214 -3.14 18.75 -22.42
C LEU A 214 -2.75 17.99 -23.68
N VAL A 215 -2.27 18.70 -24.72
CA VAL A 215 -1.86 18.09 -25.99
C VAL A 215 -0.68 17.15 -25.79
N THR A 216 0.35 17.62 -25.09
CA THR A 216 1.52 16.78 -24.78
C THR A 216 1.15 15.61 -23.86
N THR A 217 0.26 15.83 -22.90
CA THR A 217 -0.25 14.78 -22.03
C THR A 217 -0.92 13.65 -22.82
N LYS A 218 -1.88 13.97 -23.69
CA LYS A 218 -2.58 12.98 -24.53
C LYS A 218 -1.63 12.24 -25.48
N HIS A 219 -0.73 12.98 -26.11
CA HIS A 219 0.28 12.39 -26.99
C HIS A 219 1.20 11.42 -26.24
N SER A 220 1.70 11.84 -25.08
CA SER A 220 2.58 11.00 -24.26
C SER A 220 1.87 9.74 -23.75
N LEU A 221 0.63 9.86 -23.27
CA LEU A 221 -0.16 8.72 -22.81
C LEU A 221 -0.45 7.73 -23.94
N HIS A 222 -0.69 8.22 -25.15
CA HIS A 222 -0.82 7.37 -26.34
C HIS A 222 0.48 6.60 -26.63
N LEU A 223 1.64 7.25 -26.59
CA LEU A 223 2.95 6.58 -26.77
C LEU A 223 3.28 5.61 -25.63
N LEU A 224 2.78 5.87 -24.44
CA LEU A 224 2.89 4.96 -23.27
C LEU A 224 1.83 3.84 -23.29
N GLU A 225 1.01 3.78 -24.35
CA GLU A 225 -0.05 2.80 -24.55
C GLU A 225 -1.09 2.76 -23.41
N VAL A 226 -1.30 3.90 -22.73
CA VAL A 226 -2.35 4.09 -21.71
C VAL A 226 -3.58 4.68 -22.38
N ASP A 227 -4.67 3.92 -22.42
CA ASP A 227 -5.93 4.35 -23.04
C ASP A 227 -6.78 5.29 -22.15
N ASP A 228 -7.96 5.66 -22.63
CA ASP A 228 -8.84 6.61 -21.95
C ASP A 228 -9.38 6.08 -20.60
N GLU A 229 -9.44 4.77 -20.43
CA GLU A 229 -9.80 4.10 -19.17
C GLU A 229 -8.59 3.83 -18.25
N GLY A 230 -7.39 4.21 -18.66
CA GLY A 230 -6.16 3.94 -17.92
C GLY A 230 -5.66 2.51 -18.05
N LEU A 231 -6.17 1.74 -19.04
CA LEU A 231 -5.70 0.39 -19.33
C LEU A 231 -4.38 0.45 -20.10
N ASP A 232 -3.44 -0.38 -19.71
CA ASP A 232 -2.19 -0.57 -20.44
C ASP A 232 -2.26 -1.74 -21.42
N GLN A 233 -1.14 -2.04 -22.06
CA GLN A 233 -1.05 -3.12 -23.03
C GLN A 233 -1.40 -4.49 -22.43
N THR A 234 -0.97 -4.74 -21.19
CA THR A 234 -1.20 -6.01 -20.50
C THR A 234 -2.69 -6.17 -20.12
N ASP A 235 -3.34 -5.12 -19.63
CA ASP A 235 -4.79 -5.13 -19.39
C ASP A 235 -5.57 -5.49 -20.63
N ARG A 236 -5.25 -4.81 -21.76
CA ARG A 236 -5.93 -5.06 -23.04
C ARG A 236 -5.65 -6.46 -23.58
N LYS A 237 -4.44 -6.97 -23.41
CA LYS A 237 -4.08 -8.34 -23.79
C LYS A 237 -4.88 -9.36 -22.98
N LEU A 238 -5.01 -9.12 -21.66
CA LEU A 238 -5.79 -9.95 -20.76
C LEU A 238 -7.27 -10.01 -21.17
N LEU A 239 -7.89 -8.83 -21.34
CA LEU A 239 -9.31 -8.74 -21.72
C LEU A 239 -9.56 -9.35 -23.10
N ARG A 240 -8.70 -9.05 -24.08
CA ARG A 240 -8.81 -9.62 -25.44
C ARG A 240 -8.71 -11.14 -25.43
N MET A 241 -7.75 -11.69 -24.70
CA MET A 241 -7.56 -13.13 -24.56
C MET A 241 -8.82 -13.79 -23.94
N MET A 242 -9.40 -13.17 -22.90
CA MET A 242 -10.65 -13.69 -22.29
C MET A 242 -11.80 -13.69 -23.29
N ILE A 243 -11.92 -12.65 -24.11
CA ILE A 243 -12.99 -12.55 -25.13
C ILE A 243 -12.75 -13.51 -26.29
N GLU A 244 -11.57 -13.48 -26.92
CA GLU A 244 -11.28 -14.20 -28.15
C GLU A 244 -11.11 -15.71 -27.92
N ASN A 245 -10.44 -16.12 -26.84
CA ASN A 245 -10.12 -17.54 -26.60
C ASN A 245 -11.15 -18.25 -25.72
N TYR A 246 -11.89 -17.50 -24.89
CA TYR A 246 -12.81 -18.09 -23.91
C TYR A 246 -14.23 -17.54 -24.00
N GLY A 247 -14.52 -16.72 -25.02
CA GLY A 247 -15.88 -16.18 -25.25
C GLY A 247 -16.40 -15.29 -24.12
N GLY A 248 -15.51 -14.65 -23.33
CA GLY A 248 -15.86 -13.89 -22.15
C GLY A 248 -16.23 -14.75 -20.93
N GLY A 249 -16.08 -16.06 -21.03
CA GLY A 249 -16.40 -17.02 -19.97
C GLY A 249 -15.35 -17.06 -18.86
N PRO A 250 -15.61 -17.87 -17.82
CA PRO A 250 -14.70 -17.99 -16.67
C PRO A 250 -13.35 -18.58 -17.09
N VAL A 251 -12.26 -17.94 -16.66
CA VAL A 251 -10.87 -18.37 -16.90
C VAL A 251 -10.13 -18.41 -15.58
N GLY A 252 -9.42 -19.52 -15.32
CA GLY A 252 -8.60 -19.65 -14.12
C GLY A 252 -7.38 -18.72 -14.16
N ILE A 253 -7.00 -18.16 -13.01
CA ILE A 253 -5.89 -17.18 -12.89
C ILE A 253 -4.58 -17.70 -13.47
N LYS A 254 -4.24 -18.97 -13.27
CA LYS A 254 -3.04 -19.61 -13.84
C LYS A 254 -3.04 -19.63 -15.37
N THR A 255 -4.23 -19.80 -15.95
CA THR A 255 -4.39 -19.77 -17.41
C THR A 255 -4.24 -18.35 -17.93
N ILE A 256 -4.79 -17.36 -17.24
CA ILE A 256 -4.62 -15.94 -17.56
C ILE A 256 -3.13 -15.59 -17.52
N ALA A 257 -2.45 -15.88 -16.43
CA ALA A 257 -1.04 -15.60 -16.20
C ALA A 257 -0.16 -16.19 -17.33
N ALA A 258 -0.36 -17.46 -17.67
CA ALA A 258 0.39 -18.12 -18.72
C ALA A 258 0.17 -17.50 -20.11
N ASN A 259 -1.06 -17.10 -20.46
CA ASN A 259 -1.37 -16.50 -21.76
C ASN A 259 -0.87 -15.05 -21.89
N VAL A 260 -0.90 -14.29 -20.77
CA VAL A 260 -0.44 -12.91 -20.74
C VAL A 260 1.08 -12.84 -20.63
N GLY A 261 1.70 -13.85 -20.02
CA GLY A 261 3.15 -13.91 -19.77
C GLY A 261 3.55 -13.17 -18.48
N GLU A 262 2.66 -13.19 -17.48
CA GLU A 262 2.85 -12.59 -16.16
C GLU A 262 2.72 -13.63 -15.06
N ASP A 263 3.23 -13.33 -13.86
CA ASP A 263 3.01 -14.15 -12.69
C ASP A 263 1.58 -14.03 -12.16
N THR A 264 1.06 -15.09 -11.54
CA THR A 264 -0.28 -15.09 -10.92
C THR A 264 -0.43 -13.98 -9.89
N ASP A 265 0.58 -13.77 -9.05
CA ASP A 265 0.58 -12.71 -8.03
C ASP A 265 0.50 -11.33 -8.66
N THR A 266 1.21 -11.10 -9.77
CA THR A 266 1.13 -9.83 -10.53
C THR A 266 -0.27 -9.60 -11.09
N ILE A 267 -0.91 -10.65 -11.64
CA ILE A 267 -2.30 -10.51 -12.12
C ILE A 267 -3.24 -10.16 -10.96
N GLU A 268 -3.17 -10.88 -9.85
CA GLU A 268 -4.04 -10.66 -8.67
C GLU A 268 -3.82 -9.31 -7.98
N GLU A 269 -2.59 -8.81 -7.96
CA GLU A 269 -2.28 -7.59 -7.20
C GLU A 269 -2.34 -6.31 -8.03
N VAL A 270 -2.02 -6.40 -9.33
CA VAL A 270 -1.85 -5.20 -10.17
C VAL A 270 -3.00 -5.01 -11.15
N TYR A 271 -3.41 -6.08 -11.84
CA TYR A 271 -4.36 -5.99 -12.95
C TYR A 271 -5.80 -6.27 -12.52
N GLU A 272 -6.05 -7.40 -11.88
CA GLU A 272 -7.39 -7.84 -11.49
C GLU A 272 -8.16 -6.82 -10.64
N PRO A 273 -7.58 -6.18 -9.59
CA PRO A 273 -8.33 -5.27 -8.74
C PRO A 273 -8.91 -4.07 -9.48
N TYR A 274 -8.19 -3.53 -10.44
CA TYR A 274 -8.67 -2.41 -11.23
C TYR A 274 -9.74 -2.83 -12.25
N LEU A 275 -9.54 -3.96 -12.92
CA LEU A 275 -10.50 -4.52 -13.88
C LEU A 275 -11.82 -4.90 -13.19
N LEU A 276 -11.75 -5.44 -11.97
CA LEU A 276 -12.93 -5.72 -11.13
C LEU A 276 -13.64 -4.42 -10.73
N GLN A 277 -12.89 -3.42 -10.26
CA GLN A 277 -13.45 -2.13 -9.87
C GLN A 277 -14.21 -1.44 -11.01
N LYS A 278 -13.66 -1.53 -12.22
CA LYS A 278 -14.27 -0.97 -13.44
C LYS A 278 -15.39 -1.83 -14.01
N GLY A 279 -15.59 -3.03 -13.51
CA GLY A 279 -16.60 -3.97 -14.00
C GLY A 279 -16.25 -4.62 -15.34
N PHE A 280 -14.99 -4.57 -15.77
CA PHE A 280 -14.54 -5.26 -16.99
C PHE A 280 -14.48 -6.78 -16.81
N ILE A 281 -14.24 -7.22 -15.57
CA ILE A 281 -14.27 -8.63 -15.17
C ILE A 281 -15.07 -8.80 -13.89
N LEU A 282 -15.52 -10.04 -13.63
CA LEU A 282 -16.18 -10.45 -12.38
C LEU A 282 -15.37 -11.57 -11.75
N SER A 283 -15.22 -11.54 -10.42
CA SER A 283 -14.62 -12.64 -9.69
C SER A 283 -15.68 -13.69 -9.34
N LEU A 284 -15.42 -14.97 -9.65
CA LEU A 284 -16.27 -16.08 -9.27
C LEU A 284 -16.04 -16.55 -7.82
N ILE A 285 -15.00 -16.05 -7.17
CA ILE A 285 -14.65 -16.43 -5.79
C ILE A 285 -15.58 -15.72 -4.78
N HIS A 286 -16.25 -14.65 -5.20
CA HIS A 286 -17.10 -13.82 -4.36
C HIS A 286 -18.59 -13.86 -4.75
N ILE A 287 -18.99 -14.87 -5.54
CA ILE A 287 -20.41 -15.12 -5.87
C ILE A 287 -20.97 -16.21 -4.94
#